data_372e8614ad39e14be68c72ec90104f03
#
_entry.id   372e8614ad39e14be68c72ec90104f03
#
_cell.length_a   1.000
_cell.length_b   1.000
_cell.length_c   1.000
_cell.angle_alpha   90.00
_cell.angle_beta   90.00
_cell.angle_gamma   90.00
#
_symmetry.space_group_name_H-M   'P 1'
#
loop_
_entity.id
_entity.type
_entity.pdbx_description
1 polymer ?
#
loop_
_entity_poly.entity_id
_entity_poly.type
_entity_poly.pdbx_seq_one_letter_code
_entity_poly.pdbx_strand_id
1 'polypeptide(L)'
;MNLYTSFVTKRVSRLLGVAIAWSAIAPLALSQAAFSQVVFSQVEQTVQFLPTPPDQGSPDGRQRGGATRGDCLEYQELTAIVPKVDGVVWSQTTSALPTFFFQVPAELTEEVPLEFVIQDSNDAYVVRQQFSVDAEAGLLAVPTTAELGELTVGESYSWTFSIYCDETRPSASVSVTGTVQRVGDEVVGSVADSSEILPAEQFRLLQQYASEGIWHEAIGIAIALHQADPNNVTYQETLQSLFTQAGIVPATDEVQ
;
A
#
# COMPACT_ATOMS: atom_id res chain seq x y z
N MET A 1 -43.07 34.02 18.24
CA MET A 1 -42.93 35.28 18.99
C MET A 1 -41.63 35.90 18.51
N ASN A 2 -41.71 36.69 17.41
CA ASN A 2 -41.68 38.16 17.27
C ASN A 2 -40.57 38.78 18.13
N LEU A 3 -39.61 39.54 17.54
CA LEU A 3 -39.71 40.86 16.89
C LEU A 3 -38.36 41.16 16.23
N TYR A 4 -38.30 41.43 14.99
CA TYR A 4 -38.18 42.70 14.22
C TYR A 4 -37.66 43.91 15.01
N THR A 5 -36.56 44.50 14.57
CA THR A 5 -36.46 45.98 14.44
C THR A 5 -35.44 46.37 13.38
N SER A 6 -35.99 47.02 12.36
CA SER A 6 -35.37 47.84 11.30
C SER A 6 -35.00 49.21 11.86
N PHE A 7 -33.89 49.81 11.42
CA PHE A 7 -33.75 51.27 11.38
C PHE A 7 -33.00 51.74 10.15
N VAL A 8 -33.64 52.42 9.40
CA VAL A 8 -33.70 53.32 8.27
C VAL A 8 -32.83 54.58 8.46
N THR A 9 -32.07 54.84 7.39
CA THR A 9 -31.68 56.13 6.74
C THR A 9 -31.37 57.40 7.54
N LYS A 10 -30.28 58.07 7.12
CA LYS A 10 -30.38 59.49 6.71
C LYS A 10 -29.25 59.90 5.76
N ARG A 11 -29.66 60.36 4.56
CA ARG A 11 -28.87 61.18 3.63
C ARG A 11 -28.69 62.60 4.19
N VAL A 12 -27.51 63.17 3.99
CA VAL A 12 -27.34 64.58 3.87
C VAL A 12 -26.34 64.90 2.80
N SER A 13 -26.85 65.50 1.74
CA SER A 13 -26.08 66.16 0.68
C SER A 13 -25.66 67.57 1.19
N ARG A 14 -24.43 67.97 0.91
CA ARG A 14 -24.09 69.39 0.68
C ARG A 14 -22.97 69.50 -0.31
N LEU A 15 -23.33 70.20 -1.41
CA LEU A 15 -22.45 70.74 -2.42
C LEU A 15 -21.64 71.95 -1.87
N LEU A 16 -20.42 72.10 -2.37
CA LEU A 16 -19.84 73.36 -2.89
C LEU A 16 -18.30 73.36 -2.72
N GLY A 17 -17.62 73.71 -3.83
CA GLY A 17 -16.31 74.31 -3.76
C GLY A 17 -15.29 73.81 -4.78
N VAL A 18 -15.33 74.39 -5.98
CA VAL A 18 -14.31 74.27 -7.03
C VAL A 18 -13.03 75.00 -6.60
N ALA A 19 -11.90 74.28 -6.62
CA ALA A 19 -10.59 74.96 -6.74
C ALA A 19 -9.68 74.06 -7.59
N ILE A 20 -9.39 74.54 -8.78
CA ILE A 20 -8.44 73.94 -9.73
C ILE A 20 -7.04 74.35 -9.31
N ALA A 21 -6.23 73.42 -8.83
CA ALA A 21 -4.79 73.60 -8.67
C ALA A 21 -4.09 72.58 -9.57
N TRP A 22 -3.47 73.04 -10.63
CA TRP A 22 -2.55 72.27 -11.42
C TRP A 22 -1.29 72.00 -10.61
N SER A 23 -1.09 70.76 -10.24
CA SER A 23 0.17 70.26 -9.66
C SER A 23 0.76 69.21 -10.56
N ALA A 24 2.00 69.45 -10.92
CA ALA A 24 2.81 68.63 -11.79
C ALA A 24 2.86 67.17 -11.30
N ILE A 25 2.46 66.26 -12.19
CA ILE A 25 2.59 64.81 -11.95
C ILE A 25 4.00 64.40 -12.36
N ALA A 26 4.86 64.14 -11.38
CA ALA A 26 6.10 63.40 -11.60
C ALA A 26 5.76 61.95 -11.84
N PRO A 27 6.36 61.25 -12.82
CA PRO A 27 6.15 59.83 -12.99
C PRO A 27 6.85 59.07 -11.87
N LEU A 28 6.10 58.50 -10.95
CA LEU A 28 6.58 57.45 -10.05
C LEU A 28 6.96 56.23 -10.89
N ALA A 29 8.25 56.00 -11.02
CA ALA A 29 8.74 54.76 -11.55
C ALA A 29 8.31 53.62 -10.59
N LEU A 30 7.24 52.91 -10.96
CA LEU A 30 6.90 51.63 -10.32
C LEU A 30 8.05 50.64 -10.66
N SER A 31 8.97 50.46 -9.73
CA SER A 31 9.85 49.29 -9.73
C SER A 31 8.99 48.05 -9.61
N GLN A 32 8.79 47.36 -10.73
CA GLN A 32 8.28 46.01 -10.74
C GLN A 32 9.28 45.14 -10.01
N ALA A 33 8.99 44.85 -8.74
CA ALA A 33 9.67 43.79 -8.03
C ALA A 33 9.34 42.50 -8.80
N ALA A 34 10.32 41.98 -9.53
CA ALA A 34 10.24 40.67 -10.13
C ALA A 34 10.12 39.65 -8.96
N PHE A 35 8.90 39.22 -8.69
CA PHE A 35 8.68 38.04 -7.90
C PHE A 35 9.26 36.88 -8.71
N SER A 36 10.48 36.47 -8.38
CA SER A 36 11.03 35.20 -8.80
C SER A 36 10.09 34.14 -8.23
N GLN A 37 9.21 33.61 -9.07
CA GLN A 37 8.49 32.38 -8.77
C GLN A 37 9.56 31.31 -8.65
N VAL A 38 9.88 30.94 -7.42
CA VAL A 38 10.60 29.70 -7.13
C VAL A 38 9.63 28.61 -7.55
N VAL A 39 9.79 28.13 -8.77
CA VAL A 39 9.17 26.89 -9.22
C VAL A 39 9.81 25.82 -8.36
N PHE A 40 9.13 25.42 -7.29
CA PHE A 40 9.43 24.16 -6.63
C PHE A 40 9.12 23.09 -7.68
N SER A 41 10.15 22.65 -8.40
CA SER A 41 10.09 21.36 -9.07
C SER A 41 9.79 20.34 -7.99
N GLN A 42 8.54 19.90 -7.92
CA GLN A 42 8.21 18.69 -7.22
C GLN A 42 8.99 17.61 -7.96
N VAL A 43 10.12 17.23 -7.42
CA VAL A 43 10.77 15.98 -7.81
C VAL A 43 9.74 14.93 -7.42
N GLU A 44 9.06 14.39 -8.42
CA GLU A 44 8.27 13.17 -8.26
C GLU A 44 9.22 12.13 -7.66
N GLN A 45 9.13 11.96 -6.35
CA GLN A 45 9.91 10.94 -5.65
C GLN A 45 9.20 9.60 -5.91
N THR A 46 9.43 9.06 -7.09
CA THR A 46 9.00 7.71 -7.42
C THR A 46 9.65 6.74 -6.43
N VAL A 47 8.85 6.03 -5.67
CA VAL A 47 9.34 4.99 -4.77
C VAL A 47 9.94 3.88 -5.62
N GLN A 48 11.22 3.59 -5.40
CA GLN A 48 11.93 2.53 -6.10
C GLN A 48 12.11 1.35 -5.15
N PHE A 49 11.57 0.20 -5.53
CA PHE A 49 11.82 -1.06 -4.85
C PHE A 49 13.10 -1.70 -5.42
N LEU A 50 14.06 -1.99 -4.55
CA LEU A 50 15.34 -2.61 -4.89
C LEU A 50 15.41 -4.00 -4.25
N PRO A 51 14.90 -5.05 -4.93
CA PRO A 51 14.88 -6.38 -4.35
C PRO A 51 16.29 -6.92 -4.13
N THR A 52 16.49 -7.59 -3.00
CA THR A 52 17.70 -8.41 -2.79
C THR A 52 17.55 -9.73 -3.52
N PRO A 53 18.66 -10.33 -4.01
CA PRO A 53 18.60 -11.66 -4.62
C PRO A 53 18.11 -12.71 -3.61
N PRO A 54 17.31 -13.70 -4.08
CA PRO A 54 16.90 -14.82 -3.23
C PRO A 54 18.09 -15.68 -2.80
N ASP A 55 17.94 -16.40 -1.70
CA ASP A 55 18.92 -17.39 -1.27
C ASP A 55 19.14 -18.46 -2.34
N GLN A 56 20.37 -18.97 -2.44
CA GLN A 56 20.69 -20.05 -3.37
C GLN A 56 19.89 -21.32 -3.05
N GLY A 57 19.17 -21.81 -4.07
CA GLY A 57 18.33 -23.01 -3.91
C GLY A 57 16.92 -22.74 -3.42
N SER A 58 16.52 -21.46 -3.26
CA SER A 58 15.12 -21.12 -2.98
C SER A 58 14.21 -21.69 -4.08
N PRO A 59 13.07 -22.32 -3.72
CA PRO A 59 12.12 -22.80 -4.70
C PRO A 59 11.51 -21.64 -5.49
N ASP A 60 11.23 -21.86 -6.79
CA ASP A 60 10.68 -20.83 -7.67
C ASP A 60 9.39 -20.18 -7.13
N GLY A 61 8.58 -20.97 -6.41
CA GLY A 61 7.29 -20.52 -5.90
C GLY A 61 6.26 -20.33 -7.02
N ARG A 62 5.06 -19.92 -6.63
CA ARG A 62 3.94 -19.64 -7.53
C ARG A 62 3.23 -18.36 -7.09
N GLN A 63 3.46 -17.29 -7.82
CA GLN A 63 2.85 -15.99 -7.52
C GLN A 63 1.35 -15.95 -7.86
N ARG A 64 0.91 -16.68 -8.91
CA ARG A 64 -0.49 -16.76 -9.33
C ARG A 64 -1.02 -18.16 -9.18
N GLY A 65 -2.29 -18.28 -8.84
CA GLY A 65 -3.01 -19.53 -8.81
C GLY A 65 -2.84 -20.31 -10.11
N GLY A 66 -2.74 -21.61 -10.02
CA GLY A 66 -2.60 -22.48 -11.19
C GLY A 66 -3.95 -23.03 -11.65
N ALA A 67 -4.01 -23.47 -12.90
CA ALA A 67 -5.18 -24.17 -13.43
C ALA A 67 -5.49 -25.39 -12.56
N THR A 68 -6.64 -25.37 -11.89
CA THR A 68 -7.16 -26.52 -11.15
C THR A 68 -8.02 -27.37 -12.08
N ARG A 69 -7.96 -28.69 -11.92
CA ARG A 69 -8.95 -29.59 -12.54
C ARG A 69 -10.12 -29.67 -11.57
N GLY A 70 -11.17 -28.86 -11.79
CA GLY A 70 -12.37 -28.94 -10.96
C GLY A 70 -13.05 -27.59 -10.66
N ASP A 71 -13.77 -27.50 -9.58
CA ASP A 71 -14.77 -26.50 -9.24
C ASP A 71 -14.20 -25.17 -8.70
N CYS A 72 -12.89 -24.92 -8.78
CA CYS A 72 -12.18 -23.72 -8.30
C CYS A 72 -11.92 -22.65 -9.38
N LEU A 73 -12.75 -22.58 -10.42
CA LEU A 73 -12.48 -21.69 -11.56
C LEU A 73 -12.48 -20.20 -11.16
N GLU A 74 -13.32 -19.85 -10.22
CA GLU A 74 -13.48 -18.47 -9.74
C GLU A 74 -12.24 -17.92 -9.01
N TYR A 75 -11.41 -18.80 -8.42
CA TYR A 75 -10.20 -18.41 -7.69
C TYR A 75 -8.90 -18.61 -8.47
N GLN A 76 -8.94 -18.98 -9.76
CA GLN A 76 -7.73 -19.29 -10.55
C GLN A 76 -6.77 -18.11 -10.68
N GLU A 77 -7.28 -16.89 -10.66
CA GLU A 77 -6.48 -15.66 -10.71
C GLU A 77 -5.99 -15.19 -9.33
N LEU A 78 -6.13 -16.02 -8.28
CA LEU A 78 -5.53 -15.75 -6.98
C LEU A 78 -4.07 -15.34 -7.16
N THR A 79 -3.68 -14.18 -6.65
CA THR A 79 -2.34 -13.64 -6.85
C THR A 79 -1.74 -13.21 -5.50
N ALA A 80 -0.53 -13.68 -5.19
CA ALA A 80 0.23 -13.20 -4.04
C ALA A 80 0.83 -11.82 -4.35
N ILE A 81 0.65 -10.87 -3.43
CA ILE A 81 1.25 -9.54 -3.52
C ILE A 81 2.69 -9.62 -2.98
N VAL A 82 3.51 -10.40 -3.68
CA VAL A 82 4.91 -10.66 -3.37
C VAL A 82 5.71 -10.58 -4.67
N PRO A 83 6.87 -9.92 -4.72
CA PRO A 83 7.64 -9.78 -5.95
C PRO A 83 8.17 -11.12 -6.46
N LYS A 84 8.42 -11.14 -7.78
CA LYS A 84 9.17 -12.23 -8.42
C LYS A 84 10.55 -11.72 -8.78
N VAL A 85 11.57 -12.19 -8.06
CA VAL A 85 12.98 -11.81 -8.23
C VAL A 85 13.75 -12.98 -8.84
N ASP A 86 14.39 -12.76 -9.98
CA ASP A 86 15.15 -13.79 -10.71
C ASP A 86 14.37 -15.12 -10.96
N GLY A 87 13.05 -15.00 -11.10
CA GLY A 87 12.17 -16.15 -11.32
C GLY A 87 11.58 -16.75 -10.06
N VAL A 88 12.06 -16.36 -8.88
CA VAL A 88 11.62 -16.84 -7.56
C VAL A 88 10.61 -15.88 -6.94
N VAL A 89 9.53 -16.37 -6.36
CA VAL A 89 8.59 -15.60 -5.54
C VAL A 89 9.25 -15.41 -4.17
N TRP A 90 9.84 -14.23 -3.98
CA TRP A 90 10.76 -13.94 -2.89
C TRP A 90 10.49 -12.58 -2.25
N SER A 91 10.62 -12.51 -0.93
CA SER A 91 10.48 -11.27 -0.18
C SER A 91 11.31 -11.25 1.09
N GLN A 92 11.56 -10.06 1.62
CA GLN A 92 12.15 -9.86 2.94
C GLN A 92 11.20 -9.09 3.85
N THR A 93 11.36 -9.31 5.16
CA THR A 93 10.67 -8.61 6.24
C THR A 93 11.59 -8.40 7.42
N THR A 94 11.44 -7.32 8.16
CA THR A 94 12.06 -7.14 9.49
C THR A 94 11.17 -7.68 10.61
N SER A 95 9.86 -7.82 10.34
CA SER A 95 8.89 -8.26 11.33
C SER A 95 9.03 -9.73 11.70
N ALA A 96 8.87 -10.03 12.99
CA ALA A 96 8.63 -11.40 13.45
C ALA A 96 7.25 -11.93 13.03
N LEU A 97 6.31 -11.01 12.81
CA LEU A 97 4.90 -11.27 12.54
C LEU A 97 4.46 -10.48 11.28
N PRO A 98 4.97 -10.84 10.08
CA PRO A 98 4.62 -10.14 8.87
C PRO A 98 3.15 -10.33 8.49
N THR A 99 2.58 -9.34 7.82
CA THR A 99 1.29 -9.47 7.13
C THR A 99 1.55 -9.83 5.66
N PHE A 100 0.85 -10.85 5.17
CA PHE A 100 0.83 -11.21 3.75
C PHE A 100 -0.41 -10.66 3.08
N PHE A 101 -0.27 -10.26 1.82
CA PHE A 101 -1.37 -9.72 1.05
C PHE A 101 -1.61 -10.55 -0.21
N PHE A 102 -2.88 -10.78 -0.52
CA PHE A 102 -3.32 -11.56 -1.67
C PHE A 102 -4.42 -10.82 -2.42
N GLN A 103 -4.36 -10.84 -3.75
CA GLN A 103 -5.47 -10.43 -4.59
C GLN A 103 -6.36 -11.63 -4.81
N VAL A 104 -7.57 -11.58 -4.28
CA VAL A 104 -8.60 -12.62 -4.42
C VAL A 104 -9.57 -12.20 -5.53
N PRO A 105 -9.76 -13.02 -6.57
CA PRO A 105 -10.52 -12.62 -7.76
C PRO A 105 -12.05 -12.71 -7.60
N ALA A 106 -12.54 -13.39 -6.56
CA ALA A 106 -13.96 -13.57 -6.29
C ALA A 106 -14.26 -13.38 -4.81
N GLU A 107 -15.53 -13.19 -4.47
CA GLU A 107 -16.01 -13.10 -3.10
C GLU A 107 -15.65 -14.37 -2.29
N LEU A 108 -15.21 -14.17 -1.07
CA LEU A 108 -15.00 -15.22 -0.07
C LEU A 108 -16.17 -15.21 0.90
N THR A 109 -16.67 -16.39 1.25
CA THR A 109 -17.71 -16.56 2.28
C THR A 109 -17.20 -17.43 3.42
N GLU A 110 -17.91 -17.47 4.55
CA GLU A 110 -17.57 -18.34 5.68
C GLU A 110 -17.58 -19.85 5.31
N GLU A 111 -18.19 -20.22 4.18
CA GLU A 111 -18.22 -21.59 3.66
C GLU A 111 -16.95 -21.96 2.87
N VAL A 112 -16.10 -21.00 2.54
CA VAL A 112 -14.86 -21.21 1.77
C VAL A 112 -13.67 -21.31 2.72
N PRO A 113 -13.13 -22.52 2.96
CA PRO A 113 -12.00 -22.69 3.85
C PRO A 113 -10.71 -22.11 3.23
N LEU A 114 -9.97 -21.38 4.04
CA LEU A 114 -8.65 -20.82 3.71
C LEU A 114 -7.59 -21.47 4.62
N GLU A 115 -6.40 -21.66 4.08
CA GLU A 115 -5.24 -22.10 4.85
C GLU A 115 -4.02 -21.27 4.52
N PHE A 116 -3.35 -20.77 5.54
CA PHE A 116 -2.05 -20.13 5.44
C PHE A 116 -1.02 -20.89 6.25
N VAL A 117 0.11 -21.22 5.61
CA VAL A 117 1.18 -22.00 6.19
C VAL A 117 2.52 -21.33 5.98
N ILE A 118 3.36 -21.31 7.01
CA ILE A 118 4.79 -20.98 6.91
C ILE A 118 5.58 -22.18 7.48
N GLN A 119 6.60 -22.64 6.73
CA GLN A 119 7.46 -23.75 7.11
C GLN A 119 8.93 -23.32 7.10
N ASP A 120 9.70 -23.89 8.02
CA ASP A 120 11.15 -23.72 8.06
C ASP A 120 11.87 -24.58 6.99
N SER A 121 13.20 -24.53 6.97
CA SER A 121 14.04 -25.30 6.05
C SER A 121 13.99 -26.84 6.27
N ASN A 122 13.33 -27.31 7.32
CA ASN A 122 13.14 -28.73 7.63
C ASN A 122 11.67 -29.15 7.39
N ASP A 123 10.89 -28.34 6.68
CA ASP A 123 9.45 -28.53 6.45
C ASP A 123 8.60 -28.56 7.73
N ALA A 124 9.14 -28.07 8.86
CA ALA A 124 8.37 -27.96 10.09
C ALA A 124 7.47 -26.71 10.04
N TYR A 125 6.24 -26.86 10.50
CA TYR A 125 5.29 -25.74 10.57
C TYR A 125 5.73 -24.74 11.64
N VAL A 126 5.99 -23.50 11.21
CA VAL A 126 6.20 -22.33 12.07
C VAL A 126 4.87 -21.63 12.28
N VAL A 127 4.09 -21.47 11.20
CA VAL A 127 2.73 -20.95 11.24
C VAL A 127 1.82 -21.90 10.47
N ARG A 128 0.67 -22.23 11.04
CA ARG A 128 -0.40 -22.92 10.33
C ARG A 128 -1.74 -22.40 10.82
N GLN A 129 -2.45 -21.74 9.95
CA GLN A 129 -3.73 -21.12 10.23
C GLN A 129 -4.76 -21.59 9.22
N GLN A 130 -5.86 -22.17 9.73
CA GLN A 130 -7.06 -22.44 8.93
C GLN A 130 -8.16 -21.50 9.40
N PHE A 131 -8.83 -20.85 8.46
CA PHE A 131 -9.83 -19.83 8.75
C PHE A 131 -10.80 -19.69 7.58
N SER A 132 -11.89 -18.97 7.79
CA SER A 132 -12.78 -18.46 6.76
C SER A 132 -13.06 -17.00 7.01
N VAL A 133 -13.48 -16.27 6.01
CA VAL A 133 -13.76 -14.84 6.08
C VAL A 133 -14.82 -14.46 5.06
N ASP A 134 -15.73 -13.56 5.44
CA ASP A 134 -16.60 -12.87 4.49
C ASP A 134 -15.85 -11.66 3.95
N ALA A 135 -15.50 -11.68 2.66
CA ALA A 135 -14.81 -10.59 2.00
C ALA A 135 -15.19 -10.51 0.52
N GLU A 136 -15.43 -9.30 0.03
CA GLU A 136 -15.59 -9.03 -1.40
C GLU A 136 -14.30 -9.40 -2.16
N ALA A 137 -14.43 -9.61 -3.47
CA ALA A 137 -13.28 -9.73 -4.35
C ALA A 137 -12.35 -8.52 -4.18
N GLY A 138 -11.04 -8.76 -4.08
CA GLY A 138 -10.10 -7.66 -3.83
C GLY A 138 -8.88 -8.07 -3.04
N LEU A 139 -8.34 -7.12 -2.29
CA LEU A 139 -7.14 -7.30 -1.48
C LEU A 139 -7.49 -7.94 -0.13
N LEU A 140 -6.94 -9.12 0.11
CA LEU A 140 -7.01 -9.83 1.39
C LEU A 140 -5.71 -9.69 2.15
N ALA A 141 -5.76 -9.23 3.40
CA ALA A 141 -4.64 -9.21 4.33
C ALA A 141 -4.68 -10.43 5.25
N VAL A 142 -3.58 -11.16 5.35
CA VAL A 142 -3.42 -12.32 6.23
C VAL A 142 -2.29 -12.02 7.22
N PRO A 143 -2.60 -11.49 8.41
CA PRO A 143 -1.60 -11.23 9.44
C PRO A 143 -1.15 -12.54 10.09
N THR A 144 0.13 -12.64 10.44
CA THR A 144 0.61 -13.64 11.37
C THR A 144 0.50 -13.14 12.81
N THR A 145 0.31 -14.02 13.77
CA THR A 145 0.19 -13.67 15.20
C THR A 145 1.15 -14.49 16.04
N ALA A 146 1.53 -13.98 17.21
CA ALA A 146 2.48 -14.64 18.11
C ALA A 146 1.97 -16.00 18.62
N GLU A 147 0.65 -16.20 18.68
CA GLU A 147 0.06 -17.48 19.09
C GLU A 147 0.29 -18.58 18.04
N LEU A 148 0.47 -18.19 16.77
CA LEU A 148 0.73 -19.14 15.68
C LEU A 148 2.22 -19.43 15.52
N GLY A 149 3.10 -18.48 15.84
CA GLY A 149 4.55 -18.59 15.75
C GLY A 149 5.20 -17.32 15.20
N GLU A 150 6.51 -17.23 15.38
CA GLU A 150 7.31 -16.05 14.99
C GLU A 150 8.45 -16.45 14.07
N LEU A 151 8.76 -15.58 13.11
CA LEU A 151 9.94 -15.75 12.25
C LEU A 151 11.21 -15.35 13.01
N THR A 152 12.31 -16.07 12.82
CA THR A 152 13.62 -15.80 13.42
C THR A 152 14.50 -14.98 12.45
N VAL A 153 15.23 -14.00 12.96
CA VAL A 153 16.14 -13.18 12.16
C VAL A 153 17.23 -14.05 11.51
N GLY A 154 17.46 -13.82 10.22
CA GLY A 154 18.44 -14.53 9.40
C GLY A 154 17.92 -15.80 8.75
N GLU A 155 16.73 -16.26 9.12
CA GLU A 155 16.14 -17.49 8.59
C GLU A 155 15.21 -17.22 7.41
N SER A 156 15.17 -18.18 6.47
CA SER A 156 14.27 -18.19 5.31
C SER A 156 13.21 -19.27 5.48
N TYR A 157 12.00 -18.96 5.04
CA TYR A 157 10.80 -19.78 5.21
C TYR A 157 10.06 -19.92 3.90
N SER A 158 9.53 -21.11 3.62
CA SER A 158 8.53 -21.27 2.57
C SER A 158 7.14 -20.95 3.12
N TRP A 159 6.30 -20.33 2.29
CA TRP A 159 4.91 -20.08 2.64
C TRP A 159 3.96 -20.53 1.54
N THR A 160 2.74 -20.92 1.95
CA THR A 160 1.65 -21.31 1.06
C THR A 160 0.35 -20.68 1.54
N PHE A 161 -0.40 -20.07 0.64
CA PHE A 161 -1.79 -19.67 0.87
C PHE A 161 -2.69 -20.45 -0.08
N SER A 162 -3.74 -21.06 0.47
CA SER A 162 -4.66 -21.95 -0.26
C SER A 162 -6.12 -21.55 -0.02
N ILE A 163 -6.92 -21.59 -1.08
CA ILE A 163 -8.38 -21.51 -1.06
C ILE A 163 -8.90 -22.90 -1.44
N TYR A 164 -9.72 -23.50 -0.57
CA TYR A 164 -10.32 -24.81 -0.78
C TYR A 164 -11.74 -24.66 -1.29
N CYS A 165 -12.03 -25.17 -2.49
CA CYS A 165 -13.37 -25.08 -3.09
C CYS A 165 -14.26 -26.28 -2.73
N ASP A 166 -13.69 -27.30 -2.12
CA ASP A 166 -14.40 -28.49 -1.66
C ASP A 166 -13.64 -29.05 -0.45
N GLU A 167 -14.24 -28.94 0.75
CA GLU A 167 -13.66 -29.45 2.00
C GLU A 167 -13.35 -30.95 1.95
N THR A 168 -14.12 -31.71 1.17
CA THR A 168 -13.97 -33.17 1.06
C THR A 168 -12.88 -33.57 0.09
N ARG A 169 -12.43 -32.66 -0.77
CA ARG A 169 -11.40 -32.86 -1.82
C ARG A 169 -10.29 -31.81 -1.71
N PRO A 170 -9.28 -31.99 -0.86
CA PRO A 170 -8.17 -31.05 -0.71
C PRO A 170 -7.44 -30.74 -2.02
N SER A 171 -7.51 -31.64 -3.02
CA SER A 171 -6.99 -31.42 -4.37
C SER A 171 -7.79 -30.40 -5.20
N ALA A 172 -9.02 -30.07 -4.78
CA ALA A 172 -9.84 -29.01 -5.34
C ALA A 172 -9.51 -27.68 -4.63
N SER A 173 -8.27 -27.23 -4.77
CA SER A 173 -7.79 -25.98 -4.18
C SER A 173 -6.98 -25.16 -5.19
N VAL A 174 -6.98 -23.86 -5.00
CA VAL A 174 -6.06 -22.93 -5.66
C VAL A 174 -5.06 -22.44 -4.64
N SER A 175 -3.77 -22.52 -4.97
CA SER A 175 -2.71 -22.12 -4.04
C SER A 175 -1.67 -21.24 -4.71
N VAL A 176 -1.13 -20.31 -3.94
CA VAL A 176 0.07 -19.54 -4.25
C VAL A 176 1.15 -19.83 -3.21
N THR A 177 2.42 -19.78 -3.63
CA THR A 177 3.54 -20.15 -2.76
C THR A 177 4.74 -19.25 -3.02
N GLY A 178 5.59 -19.09 -2.04
CA GLY A 178 6.84 -18.35 -2.18
C GLY A 178 7.74 -18.52 -0.95
N THR A 179 8.76 -17.68 -0.90
CA THR A 179 9.74 -17.66 0.19
C THR A 179 9.77 -16.29 0.83
N VAL A 180 9.92 -16.22 2.14
CA VAL A 180 10.16 -15.02 2.91
C VAL A 180 11.39 -15.20 3.79
N GLN A 181 12.26 -14.20 3.85
CA GLN A 181 13.39 -14.15 4.78
C GLN A 181 13.16 -13.03 5.80
N ARG A 182 13.36 -13.35 7.09
CA ARG A 182 13.41 -12.31 8.12
C ARG A 182 14.84 -11.77 8.23
N VAL A 183 15.00 -10.46 8.06
CA VAL A 183 16.26 -9.74 8.26
C VAL A 183 16.23 -8.92 9.56
N GLY A 184 17.40 -8.44 10.01
CA GLY A 184 17.49 -7.64 11.23
C GLY A 184 16.98 -6.21 11.04
N ASP A 185 16.57 -5.57 12.14
CA ASP A 185 16.05 -4.20 12.17
C ASP A 185 17.14 -3.14 11.92
N GLU A 186 18.41 -3.50 12.04
CA GLU A 186 19.55 -2.61 11.77
C GLU A 186 19.58 -2.10 10.34
N VAL A 187 18.92 -2.77 9.41
CA VAL A 187 18.80 -2.38 8.00
C VAL A 187 18.07 -1.03 7.86
N VAL A 188 17.04 -0.79 8.69
CA VAL A 188 16.21 0.43 8.62
C VAL A 188 16.26 1.24 9.91
N GLY A 189 16.80 0.67 10.97
CA GLY A 189 16.76 1.22 12.33
C GLY A 189 15.43 0.87 13.02
N SER A 190 15.46 0.81 14.35
CA SER A 190 14.27 0.51 15.14
C SER A 190 13.22 1.60 14.93
N VAL A 191 12.13 1.27 14.26
CA VAL A 191 10.98 2.15 14.06
C VAL A 191 9.90 1.76 15.06
N ALA A 192 9.38 2.74 15.81
CA ALA A 192 8.17 2.57 16.60
C ALA A 192 7.00 2.17 15.69
N ASP A 193 5.97 1.55 16.27
CA ASP A 193 4.77 1.12 15.54
C ASP A 193 4.31 2.19 14.54
N SER A 194 4.31 1.82 13.26
CA SER A 194 4.06 2.75 12.16
C SER A 194 2.65 3.35 12.16
N SER A 195 1.72 2.79 12.95
CA SER A 195 0.35 3.25 13.05
C SER A 195 0.19 4.58 13.82
N GLU A 196 1.16 4.93 14.68
CA GLU A 196 1.12 6.16 15.50
C GLU A 196 1.86 7.35 14.87
N ILE A 197 2.56 7.15 13.76
CA ILE A 197 3.34 8.20 13.11
C ILE A 197 2.56 8.93 12.02
N LEU A 198 2.96 10.18 11.73
CA LEU A 198 2.30 11.00 10.72
C LEU A 198 2.42 10.39 9.31
N PRO A 199 1.42 10.58 8.42
CA PRO A 199 1.46 10.02 7.06
C PRO A 199 2.71 10.36 6.26
N ALA A 200 3.26 11.57 6.40
CA ALA A 200 4.50 11.96 5.75
C ALA A 200 5.72 11.15 6.22
N GLU A 201 5.75 10.81 7.51
CA GLU A 201 6.79 9.98 8.08
C GLU A 201 6.61 8.51 7.68
N GLN A 202 5.37 8.01 7.63
CA GLN A 202 5.06 6.68 7.08
C GLN A 202 5.52 6.57 5.63
N PHE A 203 5.28 7.61 4.81
CA PHE A 203 5.72 7.64 3.42
C PHE A 203 7.27 7.61 3.30
N ARG A 204 7.97 8.33 4.16
CA ARG A 204 9.45 8.27 4.23
C ARG A 204 9.96 6.88 4.60
N LEU A 205 9.32 6.21 5.57
CA LEU A 205 9.65 4.84 5.95
C LEU A 205 9.39 3.85 4.81
N LEU A 206 8.27 3.99 4.11
CA LEU A 206 7.97 3.20 2.92
C LEU A 206 9.11 3.32 1.89
N GLN A 207 9.57 4.53 1.60
CA GLN A 207 10.69 4.75 0.67
C GLN A 207 11.98 4.06 1.16
N GLN A 208 12.26 4.13 2.44
CA GLN A 208 13.42 3.49 3.04
C GLN A 208 13.33 1.97 2.94
N TYR A 209 12.22 1.36 3.37
CA TYR A 209 12.01 -0.08 3.25
C TYR A 209 12.10 -0.57 1.81
N ALA A 210 11.48 0.14 0.88
CA ALA A 210 11.54 -0.21 -0.54
C ALA A 210 12.98 -0.16 -1.09
N SER A 211 13.76 0.87 -0.73
CA SER A 211 15.15 1.00 -1.17
C SER A 211 16.08 -0.06 -0.58
N GLU A 212 15.74 -0.63 0.56
CA GLU A 212 16.48 -1.71 1.21
C GLU A 212 15.96 -3.12 0.81
N GLY A 213 14.95 -3.19 -0.05
CA GLY A 213 14.37 -4.47 -0.51
C GLY A 213 13.44 -5.15 0.50
N ILE A 214 13.04 -4.44 1.57
CA ILE A 214 12.16 -4.95 2.60
C ILE A 214 10.71 -4.81 2.13
N TRP A 215 10.19 -5.88 1.55
CA TRP A 215 8.91 -5.84 0.82
C TRP A 215 7.69 -5.69 1.73
N HIS A 216 7.59 -6.54 2.78
CA HIS A 216 6.36 -6.64 3.58
C HIS A 216 6.00 -5.33 4.28
N GLU A 217 6.98 -4.63 4.83
CA GLU A 217 6.79 -3.32 5.45
C GLU A 217 6.47 -2.26 4.41
N ALA A 218 7.20 -2.23 3.29
CA ALA A 218 6.97 -1.24 2.23
C ALA A 218 5.56 -1.36 1.67
N ILE A 219 5.12 -2.56 1.28
CA ILE A 219 3.78 -2.77 0.70
C ILE A 219 2.68 -2.56 1.73
N GLY A 220 2.90 -2.98 2.99
CA GLY A 220 1.94 -2.77 4.07
C GLY A 220 1.67 -1.28 4.33
N ILE A 221 2.73 -0.46 4.40
CA ILE A 221 2.61 1.00 4.56
C ILE A 221 1.93 1.62 3.32
N ALA A 222 2.30 1.20 2.11
CA ALA A 222 1.68 1.73 0.89
C ALA A 222 0.16 1.48 0.84
N ILE A 223 -0.27 0.27 1.19
CA ILE A 223 -1.68 -0.11 1.28
C ILE A 223 -2.39 0.72 2.35
N ALA A 224 -1.80 0.83 3.55
CA ALA A 224 -2.39 1.60 4.66
C ALA A 224 -2.56 3.08 4.32
N LEU A 225 -1.56 3.72 3.69
CA LEU A 225 -1.64 5.11 3.25
C LEU A 225 -2.73 5.31 2.19
N HIS A 226 -2.81 4.40 1.21
CA HIS A 226 -3.84 4.47 0.18
C HIS A 226 -5.26 4.27 0.76
N GLN A 227 -5.43 3.35 1.70
CA GLN A 227 -6.72 3.13 2.38
C GLN A 227 -7.13 4.32 3.25
N ALA A 228 -6.17 5.00 3.89
CA ALA A 228 -6.43 6.18 4.72
C ALA A 228 -6.85 7.41 3.90
N ASP A 229 -6.29 7.57 2.70
CA ASP A 229 -6.65 8.66 1.77
C ASP A 229 -6.65 8.14 0.32
N PRO A 230 -7.75 7.50 -0.12
CA PRO A 230 -7.85 6.90 -1.46
C PRO A 230 -7.79 7.92 -2.61
N ASN A 231 -8.05 9.21 -2.34
CA ASN A 231 -8.00 10.28 -3.33
C ASN A 231 -6.61 10.91 -3.47
N ASN A 232 -5.65 10.50 -2.66
CA ASN A 232 -4.28 10.98 -2.72
C ASN A 232 -3.54 10.34 -3.90
N VAL A 233 -3.33 11.13 -4.94
CA VAL A 233 -2.70 10.68 -6.19
C VAL A 233 -1.30 10.08 -5.92
N THR A 234 -0.51 10.68 -5.02
CA THR A 234 0.83 10.17 -4.69
C THR A 234 0.78 8.76 -4.09
N TYR A 235 -0.18 8.49 -3.20
CA TYR A 235 -0.31 7.17 -2.59
C TYR A 235 -0.81 6.13 -3.59
N GLN A 236 -1.76 6.51 -4.45
CA GLN A 236 -2.26 5.66 -5.53
C GLN A 236 -1.14 5.30 -6.52
N GLU A 237 -0.41 6.28 -7.03
CA GLU A 237 0.70 6.08 -7.97
C GLU A 237 1.83 5.25 -7.34
N THR A 238 2.13 5.48 -6.06
CA THR A 238 3.14 4.70 -5.32
C THR A 238 2.75 3.23 -5.23
N LEU A 239 1.52 2.93 -4.82
CA LEU A 239 1.04 1.55 -4.71
C LEU A 239 1.05 0.85 -6.08
N GLN A 240 0.56 1.52 -7.13
CA GLN A 240 0.59 0.99 -8.49
C GLN A 240 2.02 0.77 -9.01
N SER A 241 2.93 1.68 -8.69
CA SER A 241 4.36 1.55 -9.04
C SER A 241 4.99 0.33 -8.37
N LEU A 242 4.74 0.12 -7.07
CA LEU A 242 5.22 -1.06 -6.34
C LEU A 242 4.67 -2.36 -6.96
N PHE A 243 3.38 -2.42 -7.29
CA PHE A 243 2.80 -3.58 -7.97
C PHE A 243 3.49 -3.85 -9.31
N THR A 244 3.72 -2.81 -10.11
CA THR A 244 4.40 -2.92 -11.39
C THR A 244 5.84 -3.44 -11.23
N GLN A 245 6.59 -2.89 -10.27
CA GLN A 245 7.98 -3.29 -10.00
C GLN A 245 8.06 -4.75 -9.47
N ALA A 246 7.05 -5.20 -8.74
CA ALA A 246 6.94 -6.57 -8.25
C ALA A 246 6.45 -7.58 -9.31
N GLY A 247 6.13 -7.11 -10.52
CA GLY A 247 5.55 -7.95 -11.57
C GLY A 247 4.11 -8.41 -11.29
N ILE A 248 3.42 -7.68 -10.39
CA ILE A 248 2.03 -7.91 -10.06
C ILE A 248 1.20 -7.06 -11.02
N VAL A 249 0.42 -7.70 -11.87
CA VAL A 249 -0.55 -6.99 -12.70
C VAL A 249 -1.82 -6.86 -11.87
N PRO A 250 -2.23 -5.65 -11.46
CA PRO A 250 -3.51 -5.47 -10.82
C PRO A 250 -4.60 -6.04 -11.72
N ALA A 251 -5.62 -6.68 -11.15
CA ALA A 251 -6.83 -6.96 -11.90
C ALA A 251 -7.33 -5.59 -12.40
N THR A 252 -7.30 -5.39 -13.71
CA THR A 252 -7.86 -4.18 -14.31
C THR A 252 -9.35 -4.25 -14.02
N ASP A 253 -9.84 -3.35 -13.16
CA ASP A 253 -11.25 -3.00 -13.17
C ASP A 253 -11.56 -2.59 -14.60
N GLU A 254 -12.23 -3.45 -15.36
CA GLU A 254 -12.91 -3.03 -16.58
C GLU A 254 -13.99 -2.05 -16.15
N VAL A 255 -13.62 -0.77 -16.13
CA VAL A 255 -14.58 0.32 -16.07
C VAL A 255 -15.34 0.28 -17.39
N GLN A 256 -16.53 -0.33 -17.36
CA GLN A 256 -17.56 -0.10 -18.37
C GLN A 256 -18.34 1.16 -18.06
#